data_792f24e2b406c573370ad2db651e9c2e
#
_entry.id   792f24e2b406c573370ad2db651e9c2e
#
_cell.length_a   1.000
_cell.length_b   1.000
_cell.length_c   1.000
_cell.angle_alpha   90.00
_cell.angle_beta   90.00
_cell.angle_gamma   90.00
#
_symmetry.space_group_name_H-M   'P 1'
#
loop_
_entity.id
_entity.type
_entity.pdbx_description
1 polymer ?
#
loop_
_entity_poly.entity_id
_entity_poly.type
_entity_poly.pdbx_seq_one_letter_code
_entity_poly.pdbx_strand_id
1 'polypeptide(L)'
;MESSTTDKGIFGSDAGGTRERIVALLHKAYWMEIETVMSYISASTNLDGVRAQEIRESLAEDVEEELGHAKQFAARIKELYGVVPGSEDFSAEQSFLQPPAEQTDVIHVIRGVIEAESGAIEFYTRIVAETDGVDPVTQDMVIAILRDEQGHRRLFEGFLREYEVEGKA
;
A
#
# COMPACT_ATOMS: atom_id res chain seq x y z
N MET A 1 -32.18 36.81 -0.01
CA MET A 1 -32.24 35.40 0.38
C MET A 1 -30.89 34.76 0.03
N GLU A 2 -29.96 34.82 0.96
CA GLU A 2 -28.69 34.14 0.82
C GLU A 2 -28.92 32.67 1.11
N SER A 3 -28.85 31.85 0.07
CA SER A 3 -28.77 30.37 0.21
C SER A 3 -27.41 30.04 0.74
N SER A 4 -27.23 30.05 2.05
CA SER A 4 -26.10 29.46 2.70
C SER A 4 -26.22 27.93 2.59
N THR A 5 -25.83 27.37 1.46
CA THR A 5 -25.42 25.97 1.40
C THR A 5 -24.08 25.86 2.11
N THR A 6 -24.11 25.71 3.44
CA THR A 6 -22.92 25.29 4.17
C THR A 6 -22.58 23.90 3.66
N ASP A 7 -21.57 23.81 2.79
CA ASP A 7 -20.94 22.53 2.48
C ASP A 7 -20.57 21.85 3.81
N LYS A 8 -21.06 20.62 3.99
CA LYS A 8 -20.81 19.84 5.21
C LYS A 8 -19.80 18.73 4.88
N GLY A 9 -19.18 18.19 5.91
CA GLY A 9 -18.18 17.14 5.76
C GLY A 9 -16.83 17.66 5.30
N ILE A 10 -16.07 16.84 4.61
CA ILE A 10 -14.66 17.12 4.26
C ILE A 10 -14.47 18.35 3.36
N PHE A 11 -15.50 18.81 2.66
CA PHE A 11 -15.48 20.01 1.82
C PHE A 11 -16.04 21.26 2.52
N GLY A 12 -16.51 21.13 3.76
CA GLY A 12 -16.98 22.26 4.55
C GLY A 12 -15.87 23.30 4.81
N SER A 13 -16.28 24.56 5.02
CA SER A 13 -15.35 25.67 5.33
C SER A 13 -14.48 25.41 6.56
N ASP A 14 -15.02 24.64 7.52
CA ASP A 14 -14.37 24.35 8.80
C ASP A 14 -13.52 23.08 8.75
N ALA A 15 -13.53 22.35 7.61
CA ALA A 15 -12.83 21.09 7.45
C ALA A 15 -11.39 21.21 6.92
N GLY A 16 -10.86 22.44 6.70
CA GLY A 16 -9.55 22.67 6.09
C GLY A 16 -8.43 21.89 6.75
N GLY A 17 -8.24 22.01 8.05
CA GLY A 17 -7.19 21.28 8.79
C GLY A 17 -7.39 19.76 8.80
N THR A 18 -8.62 19.28 8.79
CA THR A 18 -8.92 17.84 8.68
C THR A 18 -8.58 17.31 7.29
N ARG A 19 -8.96 18.05 6.24
CA ARG A 19 -8.65 17.70 4.85
C ARG A 19 -7.14 17.66 4.60
N GLU A 20 -6.39 18.65 5.07
CA GLU A 20 -4.92 18.68 4.99
C GLU A 20 -4.28 17.47 5.66
N ARG A 21 -4.78 17.08 6.83
CA ARG A 21 -4.30 15.89 7.55
C ARG A 21 -4.58 14.60 6.77
N ILE A 22 -5.77 14.44 6.19
CA ILE A 22 -6.12 13.29 5.36
C ILE A 22 -5.24 13.26 4.11
N VAL A 23 -5.03 14.39 3.43
CA VAL A 23 -4.14 14.47 2.27
C VAL A 23 -2.71 14.06 2.63
N ALA A 24 -2.20 14.44 3.80
CA ALA A 24 -0.88 14.02 4.25
C ALA A 24 -0.78 12.50 4.49
N LEU A 25 -1.84 11.88 5.02
CA LEU A 25 -1.91 10.42 5.15
C LEU A 25 -1.95 9.73 3.78
N LEU A 26 -2.73 10.26 2.84
CA LEU A 26 -2.80 9.74 1.47
C LEU A 26 -1.47 9.90 0.71
N HIS A 27 -0.69 10.97 0.94
CA HIS A 27 0.66 11.09 0.39
C HIS A 27 1.56 9.95 0.87
N LYS A 28 1.52 9.64 2.17
CA LYS A 28 2.32 8.52 2.68
C LYS A 28 1.85 7.19 2.10
N ALA A 29 0.54 6.93 2.03
CA ALA A 29 0.00 5.73 1.39
C ALA A 29 0.45 5.62 -0.07
N TYR A 30 0.32 6.70 -0.85
CA TYR A 30 0.80 6.75 -2.23
C TYR A 30 2.28 6.36 -2.37
N TRP A 31 3.15 6.88 -1.49
CA TRP A 31 4.57 6.54 -1.50
C TRP A 31 4.85 5.10 -1.09
N MET A 32 4.09 4.54 -0.15
CA MET A 32 4.21 3.14 0.24
C MET A 32 3.94 2.22 -0.96
N GLU A 33 2.86 2.47 -1.72
CA GLU A 33 2.53 1.69 -2.90
C GLU A 33 3.59 1.82 -4.01
N ILE A 34 4.04 3.04 -4.30
CA ILE A 34 5.08 3.25 -5.32
C ILE A 34 6.38 2.53 -4.94
N GLU A 35 6.78 2.55 -3.67
CA GLU A 35 7.95 1.81 -3.19
C GLU A 35 7.75 0.30 -3.29
N THR A 36 6.56 -0.20 -2.92
CA THR A 36 6.19 -1.61 -3.05
C THR A 36 6.23 -2.05 -4.51
N VAL A 37 5.67 -1.29 -5.44
CA VAL A 37 5.76 -1.56 -6.89
C VAL A 37 7.20 -1.71 -7.36
N MET A 38 8.09 -0.78 -6.99
CA MET A 38 9.51 -0.87 -7.36
C MET A 38 10.18 -2.12 -6.79
N SER A 39 9.90 -2.44 -5.54
CA SER A 39 10.46 -3.58 -4.84
C SER A 39 9.93 -4.91 -5.38
N TYR A 40 8.64 -5.00 -5.70
CA TYR A 40 8.04 -6.20 -6.29
C TYR A 40 8.52 -6.45 -7.73
N ILE A 41 8.70 -5.41 -8.54
CA ILE A 41 9.36 -5.53 -9.85
C ILE A 41 10.77 -6.09 -9.69
N SER A 42 11.54 -5.56 -8.73
CA SER A 42 12.88 -6.04 -8.46
C SER A 42 12.90 -7.51 -8.02
N ALA A 43 12.05 -7.88 -7.06
CA ALA A 43 11.97 -9.24 -6.53
C ALA A 43 11.48 -10.24 -7.60
N SER A 44 10.39 -9.93 -8.32
CA SER A 44 9.84 -10.81 -9.37
C SER A 44 10.80 -11.01 -10.55
N THR A 45 11.69 -10.06 -10.80
CA THR A 45 12.68 -10.14 -11.89
C THR A 45 13.94 -10.87 -11.47
N ASN A 46 14.44 -10.64 -10.25
CA ASN A 46 15.74 -11.14 -9.80
C ASN A 46 15.71 -12.53 -9.19
N LEU A 47 14.57 -13.00 -8.67
CA LEU A 47 14.47 -14.33 -8.07
C LEU A 47 14.73 -15.44 -9.09
N ASP A 48 15.59 -16.40 -8.71
CA ASP A 48 15.95 -17.56 -9.50
C ASP A 48 15.61 -18.89 -8.79
N GLY A 49 15.58 -19.96 -9.56
CA GLY A 49 15.41 -21.33 -9.07
C GLY A 49 14.00 -21.88 -9.24
N VAL A 50 13.90 -23.18 -9.09
CA VAL A 50 12.65 -23.95 -9.34
C VAL A 50 11.51 -23.59 -8.39
N ARG A 51 11.82 -23.04 -7.22
CA ARG A 51 10.84 -22.64 -6.20
C ARG A 51 10.43 -21.17 -6.32
N ALA A 52 11.11 -20.41 -7.15
CA ALA A 52 10.86 -18.98 -7.32
C ALA A 52 9.67 -18.70 -8.23
N GLN A 53 9.26 -19.63 -9.08
CA GLN A 53 8.29 -19.37 -10.14
C GLN A 53 6.96 -18.84 -9.58
N GLU A 54 6.36 -19.58 -8.64
CA GLU A 54 5.09 -19.19 -8.00
C GLU A 54 5.16 -17.81 -7.34
N ILE A 55 6.26 -17.56 -6.61
CA ILE A 55 6.48 -16.27 -5.92
C ILE A 55 6.64 -15.13 -6.94
N ARG A 56 7.38 -15.36 -8.01
CA ARG A 56 7.59 -14.38 -9.09
C ARG A 56 6.28 -14.03 -9.80
N GLU A 57 5.45 -15.04 -10.08
CA GLU A 57 4.16 -14.87 -10.74
C GLU A 57 3.20 -14.07 -9.84
N SER A 58 3.09 -14.43 -8.55
CA SER A 58 2.28 -13.69 -7.58
C SER A 58 2.73 -12.23 -7.48
N LEU A 59 4.04 -11.98 -7.30
CA LEU A 59 4.56 -10.62 -7.23
C LEU A 59 4.32 -9.81 -8.51
N ALA A 60 4.37 -10.44 -9.68
CA ALA A 60 4.11 -9.76 -10.95
C ALA A 60 2.64 -9.36 -11.09
N GLU A 61 1.70 -10.15 -10.56
CA GLU A 61 0.28 -9.80 -10.48
C GLU A 61 0.07 -8.67 -9.46
N ASP A 62 0.64 -8.78 -8.27
CA ASP A 62 0.54 -7.77 -7.22
C ASP A 62 1.09 -6.40 -7.66
N VAL A 63 2.13 -6.33 -8.52
CA VAL A 63 2.62 -5.06 -9.10
C VAL A 63 1.51 -4.25 -9.77
N GLU A 64 0.62 -4.90 -10.51
CA GLU A 64 -0.48 -4.20 -11.17
C GLU A 64 -1.54 -3.72 -10.17
N GLU A 65 -1.79 -4.48 -9.11
CA GLU A 65 -2.73 -4.12 -8.04
C GLU A 65 -2.20 -2.94 -7.23
N GLU A 66 -0.94 -2.99 -6.77
CA GLU A 66 -0.28 -1.91 -6.02
C GLU A 66 -0.19 -0.61 -6.82
N LEU A 67 0.11 -0.72 -8.13
CA LEU A 67 0.05 0.44 -9.01
C LEU A 67 -1.37 0.99 -9.13
N GLY A 68 -2.37 0.13 -9.08
CA GLY A 68 -3.79 0.49 -9.01
C GLY A 68 -4.13 1.25 -7.73
N HIS A 69 -3.64 0.79 -6.57
CA HIS A 69 -3.79 1.44 -5.27
C HIS A 69 -3.13 2.83 -5.27
N ALA A 70 -1.87 2.92 -5.74
CA ALA A 70 -1.17 4.21 -5.87
C ALA A 70 -1.96 5.23 -6.71
N LYS A 71 -2.56 4.80 -7.82
CA LYS A 71 -3.40 5.66 -8.68
C LYS A 71 -4.68 6.12 -7.96
N GLN A 72 -5.31 5.25 -7.16
CA GLN A 72 -6.49 5.60 -6.37
C GLN A 72 -6.12 6.66 -5.31
N PHE A 73 -5.03 6.49 -4.58
CA PHE A 73 -4.53 7.49 -3.63
C PHE A 73 -4.21 8.82 -4.32
N ALA A 74 -3.53 8.80 -5.45
CA ALA A 74 -3.22 9.99 -6.24
C ALA A 74 -4.49 10.73 -6.71
N ALA A 75 -5.48 10.01 -7.21
CA ALA A 75 -6.75 10.60 -7.62
C ALA A 75 -7.46 11.24 -6.44
N ARG A 76 -7.50 10.56 -5.29
CA ARG A 76 -8.16 11.09 -4.09
C ARG A 76 -7.46 12.31 -3.50
N ILE A 77 -6.14 12.35 -3.50
CA ILE A 77 -5.36 13.54 -3.14
C ILE A 77 -5.83 14.75 -3.98
N LYS A 78 -5.96 14.56 -5.29
CA LYS A 78 -6.40 15.63 -6.19
C LYS A 78 -7.84 16.07 -5.94
N GLU A 79 -8.74 15.12 -5.68
CA GLU A 79 -10.14 15.40 -5.34
C GLU A 79 -10.26 16.24 -4.05
N LEU A 80 -9.35 16.01 -3.08
CA LEU A 80 -9.26 16.74 -1.82
C LEU A 80 -8.49 18.07 -1.96
N TYR A 81 -8.26 18.54 -3.19
CA TYR A 81 -7.51 19.77 -3.52
C TYR A 81 -6.02 19.73 -3.15
N GLY A 82 -5.48 18.53 -2.90
CA GLY A 82 -4.06 18.32 -2.71
C GLY A 82 -3.28 18.26 -4.03
N VAL A 83 -1.97 18.17 -3.92
CA VAL A 83 -1.05 18.01 -5.06
C VAL A 83 -0.35 16.66 -4.89
N VAL A 84 -0.43 15.80 -5.92
CA VAL A 84 0.30 14.53 -5.92
C VAL A 84 1.79 14.82 -5.99
N PRO A 85 2.62 14.28 -5.08
CA PRO A 85 4.05 14.58 -5.07
C PRO A 85 4.78 13.97 -6.27
N GLY A 86 5.84 14.65 -6.72
CA GLY A 86 6.74 14.15 -7.76
C GLY A 86 7.89 13.32 -7.17
N SER A 87 8.67 12.69 -8.04
CA SER A 87 9.74 11.77 -7.62
C SER A 87 10.86 12.41 -6.79
N GLU A 88 11.02 13.73 -6.83
CA GLU A 88 12.01 14.43 -6.01
C GLU A 88 11.69 14.41 -4.51
N ASP A 89 10.42 14.18 -4.16
CA ASP A 89 9.97 14.09 -2.77
C ASP A 89 10.01 12.63 -2.24
N PHE A 90 10.38 11.66 -3.08
CA PHE A 90 10.44 10.26 -2.69
C PHE A 90 11.62 9.97 -1.78
N SER A 91 11.35 9.19 -0.72
CA SER A 91 12.37 8.64 0.17
C SER A 91 12.03 7.19 0.51
N ALA A 92 12.94 6.27 0.20
CA ALA A 92 12.75 4.86 0.49
C ALA A 92 12.72 4.58 2.00
N GLU A 93 11.72 3.81 2.46
CA GLU A 93 11.53 3.42 3.86
C GLU A 93 11.50 1.88 4.04
N GLN A 94 11.21 1.12 2.98
CA GLN A 94 11.01 -0.34 3.03
C GLN A 94 12.35 -1.11 2.93
N SER A 95 13.23 -0.93 3.91
CA SER A 95 14.56 -1.59 3.92
C SER A 95 14.46 -3.12 3.99
N PHE A 96 13.37 -3.65 4.51
CA PHE A 96 13.08 -5.09 4.62
C PHE A 96 12.64 -5.74 3.30
N LEU A 97 12.21 -4.96 2.34
CA LEU A 97 11.72 -5.42 1.02
C LEU A 97 12.80 -5.31 -0.07
N GLN A 98 14.07 -5.35 0.31
CA GLN A 98 15.19 -5.29 -0.63
C GLN A 98 15.53 -6.67 -1.19
N PRO A 99 16.09 -6.77 -2.41
CA PRO A 99 16.46 -8.04 -3.00
C PRO A 99 17.48 -8.78 -2.12
N PRO A 100 17.37 -10.12 -2.02
CA PRO A 100 18.31 -10.93 -1.25
C PRO A 100 19.70 -10.95 -1.89
N ALA A 101 20.73 -11.18 -1.08
CA ALA A 101 22.08 -11.37 -1.58
C ALA A 101 22.20 -12.62 -2.50
N GLU A 102 21.46 -13.67 -2.17
CA GLU A 102 21.35 -14.90 -2.97
C GLU A 102 20.00 -14.92 -3.70
N GLN A 103 20.02 -14.87 -5.02
CA GLN A 103 18.80 -14.77 -5.84
C GLN A 103 17.86 -15.98 -5.72
N THR A 104 18.30 -17.06 -5.10
CA THR A 104 17.46 -18.24 -4.80
C THR A 104 16.83 -18.21 -3.40
N ASP A 105 17.07 -17.15 -2.61
CA ASP A 105 16.49 -17.00 -1.28
C ASP A 105 15.07 -16.47 -1.34
N VAL A 106 14.14 -17.34 -1.72
CA VAL A 106 12.71 -17.02 -1.78
C VAL A 106 12.12 -16.72 -0.41
N ILE A 107 12.68 -17.30 0.66
CA ILE A 107 12.17 -17.08 2.04
C ILE A 107 12.41 -15.64 2.48
N HIS A 108 13.57 -15.07 2.14
CA HIS A 108 13.84 -13.66 2.37
C HIS A 108 12.78 -12.77 1.72
N VAL A 109 12.46 -13.02 0.45
CA VAL A 109 11.45 -12.25 -0.28
C VAL A 109 10.06 -12.42 0.34
N ILE A 110 9.63 -13.66 0.63
CA ILE A 110 8.33 -13.93 1.26
C ILE A 110 8.20 -13.18 2.59
N ARG A 111 9.22 -13.19 3.43
CA ARG A 111 9.20 -12.46 4.71
C ARG A 111 9.15 -10.96 4.51
N GLY A 112 9.89 -10.44 3.54
CA GLY A 112 9.86 -9.01 3.19
C GLY A 112 8.46 -8.56 2.75
N VAL A 113 7.78 -9.35 1.92
CA VAL A 113 6.39 -9.08 1.51
C VAL A 113 5.45 -9.09 2.72
N ILE A 114 5.50 -10.11 3.57
CA ILE A 114 4.65 -10.18 4.78
C ILE A 114 4.86 -8.96 5.68
N GLU A 115 6.09 -8.46 5.79
CA GLU A 115 6.39 -7.25 6.57
C GLU A 115 5.83 -5.99 5.90
N ALA A 116 5.96 -5.87 4.57
CA ALA A 116 5.39 -4.76 3.79
C ALA A 116 3.86 -4.70 3.96
N GLU A 117 3.19 -5.81 3.70
CA GLU A 117 1.73 -5.92 3.83
C GLU A 117 1.25 -5.63 5.26
N SER A 118 2.01 -6.10 6.27
CA SER A 118 1.68 -5.82 7.66
C SER A 118 1.77 -4.33 7.98
N GLY A 119 2.77 -3.64 7.45
CA GLY A 119 2.91 -2.19 7.58
C GLY A 119 1.79 -1.43 6.86
N ALA A 120 1.42 -1.85 5.65
CA ALA A 120 0.31 -1.28 4.89
C ALA A 120 -1.03 -1.46 5.63
N ILE A 121 -1.31 -2.67 6.11
CA ILE A 121 -2.52 -2.98 6.90
C ILE A 121 -2.61 -2.10 8.15
N GLU A 122 -1.52 -1.93 8.91
CA GLU A 122 -1.50 -1.06 10.08
C GLU A 122 -1.78 0.39 9.70
N PHE A 123 -1.12 0.88 8.66
CA PHE A 123 -1.24 2.27 8.24
C PHE A 123 -2.62 2.56 7.65
N TYR A 124 -3.18 1.68 6.83
CA TYR A 124 -4.51 1.86 6.23
C TYR A 124 -5.63 1.73 7.26
N THR A 125 -5.47 0.85 8.25
CA THR A 125 -6.37 0.81 9.41
C THR A 125 -6.41 2.16 10.14
N ARG A 126 -5.27 2.84 10.27
CA ARG A 126 -5.22 4.19 10.81
C ARG A 126 -5.96 5.19 9.93
N ILE A 127 -5.81 5.14 8.60
CA ILE A 127 -6.55 6.04 7.69
C ILE A 127 -8.06 5.83 7.83
N VAL A 128 -8.51 4.57 7.90
CA VAL A 128 -9.93 4.23 8.12
C VAL A 128 -10.46 4.88 9.40
N ALA A 129 -9.70 4.82 10.50
CA ALA A 129 -10.08 5.43 11.76
C ALA A 129 -10.10 6.97 11.71
N GLU A 130 -9.13 7.59 11.04
CA GLU A 130 -9.03 9.06 10.90
C GLU A 130 -10.10 9.66 9.96
N THR A 131 -10.67 8.84 9.08
CA THR A 131 -11.70 9.25 8.13
C THR A 131 -13.12 8.96 8.61
N ASP A 132 -13.28 8.23 9.72
CA ASP A 132 -14.56 7.84 10.27
C ASP A 132 -15.42 9.05 10.63
N GLY A 133 -16.66 9.08 10.13
CA GLY A 133 -17.60 10.17 10.31
C GLY A 133 -17.23 11.51 9.65
N VAL A 134 -16.08 11.58 8.96
CA VAL A 134 -15.53 12.83 8.38
C VAL A 134 -15.45 12.76 6.86
N ASP A 135 -14.91 11.67 6.33
CA ASP A 135 -14.71 11.46 4.88
C ASP A 135 -15.02 10.00 4.49
N PRO A 136 -16.31 9.69 4.34
CA PRO A 136 -16.73 8.32 4.01
C PRO A 136 -16.25 7.85 2.64
N VAL A 137 -15.92 8.75 1.71
CA VAL A 137 -15.42 8.38 0.38
C VAL A 137 -13.98 7.88 0.47
N THR A 138 -13.12 8.59 1.19
CA THR A 138 -11.75 8.12 1.46
C THR A 138 -11.79 6.84 2.30
N GLN A 139 -12.66 6.77 3.31
CA GLN A 139 -12.80 5.59 4.15
C GLN A 139 -13.16 4.34 3.33
N ASP A 140 -14.18 4.42 2.47
CA ASP A 140 -14.64 3.30 1.64
C ASP A 140 -13.54 2.82 0.68
N MET A 141 -12.87 3.76 0.02
CA MET A 141 -11.73 3.46 -0.86
C MET A 141 -10.62 2.72 -0.11
N VAL A 142 -10.24 3.22 1.08
CA VAL A 142 -9.14 2.61 1.86
C VAL A 142 -9.55 1.27 2.47
N ILE A 143 -10.82 1.07 2.84
CA ILE A 143 -11.34 -0.23 3.26
C ILE A 143 -11.22 -1.27 2.14
N ALA A 144 -11.47 -0.89 0.89
CA ALA A 144 -11.32 -1.79 -0.25
C ALA A 144 -9.85 -2.20 -0.42
N ILE A 145 -8.93 -1.24 -0.43
CA ILE A 145 -7.48 -1.49 -0.52
C ILE A 145 -7.01 -2.35 0.66
N LEU A 146 -7.38 -1.99 1.89
CA LEU A 146 -7.03 -2.76 3.10
C LEU A 146 -7.43 -4.25 3.02
N ARG A 147 -8.55 -4.55 2.37
CA ARG A 147 -8.98 -5.95 2.14
C ARG A 147 -8.02 -6.67 1.19
N ASP A 148 -7.52 -5.99 0.16
CA ASP A 148 -6.61 -6.56 -0.81
C ASP A 148 -5.25 -6.85 -0.13
N GLU A 149 -4.69 -5.92 0.66
CA GLU A 149 -3.47 -6.11 1.46
C GLU A 149 -3.57 -7.29 2.45
N GLN A 150 -4.75 -7.47 3.08
CA GLN A 150 -4.98 -8.63 3.92
C GLN A 150 -4.97 -9.94 3.12
N GLY A 151 -5.42 -9.90 1.87
CA GLY A 151 -5.39 -11.00 0.92
C GLY A 151 -3.96 -11.38 0.56
N HIS A 152 -3.15 -10.40 0.12
CA HIS A 152 -1.75 -10.57 -0.25
C HIS A 152 -0.95 -11.14 0.94
N ARG A 153 -1.04 -10.52 2.11
CA ARG A 153 -0.37 -11.02 3.31
C ARG A 153 -0.74 -12.47 3.60
N ARG A 154 -2.05 -12.80 3.54
CA ARG A 154 -2.51 -14.17 3.81
C ARG A 154 -1.97 -15.18 2.82
N LEU A 155 -1.83 -14.81 1.55
CA LEU A 155 -1.23 -15.64 0.51
C LEU A 155 0.24 -15.95 0.82
N PHE A 156 1.05 -14.92 1.09
CA PHE A 156 2.48 -15.06 1.39
C PHE A 156 2.74 -15.76 2.73
N GLU A 157 1.89 -15.59 3.74
CA GLU A 157 1.91 -16.42 4.95
C GLU A 157 1.68 -17.91 4.62
N GLY A 158 0.87 -18.21 3.62
CA GLY A 158 0.68 -19.57 3.11
C GLY A 158 1.95 -20.15 2.50
N PHE A 159 2.63 -19.38 1.66
CA PHE A 159 3.92 -19.77 1.08
C PHE A 159 4.97 -20.00 2.16
N LEU A 160 5.11 -19.09 3.12
CA LEU A 160 6.08 -19.25 4.22
C LEU A 160 5.85 -20.55 5.01
N ARG A 161 4.60 -20.86 5.30
CA ARG A 161 4.24 -22.08 6.05
C ARG A 161 4.71 -23.37 5.37
N GLU A 162 4.71 -23.41 4.04
CA GLU A 162 5.20 -24.57 3.30
C GLU A 162 6.69 -24.82 3.57
N TYR A 163 7.50 -23.75 3.58
CA TYR A 163 8.94 -23.85 3.90
C TYR A 163 9.18 -24.18 5.38
N GLU A 164 8.34 -23.71 6.30
CA GLU A 164 8.42 -24.05 7.73
C GLU A 164 8.19 -25.55 7.96
N VAL A 165 7.18 -26.14 7.31
CA VAL A 165 6.90 -27.58 7.39
C VAL A 165 8.04 -28.41 6.84
N GLU A 166 8.75 -27.93 5.83
CA GLU A 166 9.93 -28.58 5.28
C GLU A 166 11.20 -28.38 6.14
N GLY A 167 11.13 -27.60 7.23
CA GLY A 167 12.27 -27.29 8.09
C GLY A 167 13.34 -26.41 7.42
N LYS A 168 12.93 -25.55 6.49
CA LYS A 168 13.80 -24.68 5.68
C LYS A 168 13.64 -23.18 5.96
N ALA A 169 12.68 -22.80 6.79
CA ALA A 169 12.42 -21.42 7.15
C ALA A 169 13.11 -21.00 8.44
#